data_70e77eec74f0c9b3190b10f737d20266
#
_entry.id   70e77eec74f0c9b3190b10f737d20266
#
_cell.length_a   1.000
_cell.length_b   1.000
_cell.length_c   1.000
_cell.angle_alpha   90.00
_cell.angle_beta   90.00
_cell.angle_gamma   90.00
#
_symmetry.space_group_name_H-M   'P 1'
#
loop_
_entity.id
_entity.type
_entity.pdbx_description
1 polymer ?
#
loop_
_entity_poly.entity_id
_entity_poly.type
_entity_poly.pdbx_seq_one_letter_code
_entity_poly.pdbx_strand_id
1 'polypeptide(L)'
;MAQELSAEQIQQSLQGISVPPQPQIMVDLQMEQLMPDPDLRAIAKLISQDPGLSGALLKIVNSPHFALPSRVVSIMQAVNLLGCNTVINLINAQSIRGEMNDQTIVTLNRFWDTAQDVALTCLTLAKRIGYEPADEAYALGLFHNCGIPLMLKRFPDYMSVLEEAYADAGDECRIVDTENRILNTNHAV
;
A
#
# COMPACT_ATOMS: atom_id res chain seq x y z
N MET A 1 -9.75 24.83 4.14
CA MET A 1 -8.79 24.99 3.03
C MET A 1 -7.83 23.84 3.14
N ALA A 2 -7.73 23.02 2.09
CA ALA A 2 -6.72 21.96 2.05
C ALA A 2 -5.32 22.62 2.09
N GLN A 3 -4.49 22.20 3.02
CA GLN A 3 -3.13 22.72 3.16
C GLN A 3 -2.26 21.98 2.16
N GLU A 4 -1.79 22.66 1.12
CA GLU A 4 -0.94 22.05 0.10
C GLU A 4 0.45 21.73 0.71
N LEU A 5 0.86 20.48 0.58
CA LEU A 5 2.21 20.04 0.96
C LEU A 5 3.18 20.20 -0.21
N SER A 6 4.38 20.75 0.08
CA SER A 6 5.46 20.77 -0.91
C SER A 6 6.02 19.36 -1.18
N ALA A 7 6.67 19.17 -2.33
CA ALA A 7 7.32 17.91 -2.68
C ALA A 7 8.35 17.46 -1.61
N GLU A 8 9.07 18.40 -1.00
CA GLU A 8 10.03 18.13 0.08
C GLU A 8 9.35 17.62 1.36
N GLN A 9 8.21 18.20 1.75
CA GLN A 9 7.43 17.76 2.90
C GLN A 9 6.84 16.36 2.69
N ILE A 10 6.38 16.06 1.47
CA ILE A 10 5.94 14.72 1.07
C ILE A 10 7.08 13.73 1.18
N GLN A 11 8.26 14.06 0.62
CA GLN A 11 9.43 13.19 0.63
C GLN A 11 9.94 12.90 2.06
N GLN A 12 9.94 13.91 2.94
CA GLN A 12 10.27 13.74 4.37
C GLN A 12 9.28 12.80 5.08
N SER A 13 7.98 12.99 4.83
CA SER A 13 6.93 12.16 5.43
C SER A 13 6.99 10.70 4.98
N LEU A 14 7.53 10.43 3.81
CA LEU A 14 7.66 9.08 3.23
C LEU A 14 8.97 8.37 3.61
N GLN A 15 9.86 8.99 4.39
CA GLN A 15 11.09 8.33 4.83
C GLN A 15 10.77 7.06 5.66
N GLY A 16 11.46 5.97 5.35
CA GLY A 16 11.45 4.73 6.13
C GLY A 16 10.44 3.66 5.74
N ILE A 17 9.45 3.95 4.87
CA ILE A 17 8.52 2.94 4.34
C ILE A 17 8.59 2.97 2.82
N SER A 18 8.90 1.83 2.22
CA SER A 18 8.99 1.70 0.77
C SER A 18 8.39 0.36 0.32
N VAL A 19 7.06 0.26 0.39
CA VAL A 19 6.34 -0.74 -0.40
C VAL A 19 6.28 -0.16 -1.81
N PRO A 20 6.87 -0.82 -2.80
CA PRO A 20 6.85 -0.31 -4.17
C PRO A 20 5.43 -0.36 -4.74
N PRO A 21 5.00 0.67 -5.47
CA PRO A 21 3.72 0.65 -6.15
C PRO A 21 3.75 -0.27 -7.37
N GLN A 22 2.58 -0.79 -7.74
CA GLN A 22 2.40 -1.60 -8.94
C GLN A 22 2.62 -0.75 -10.20
N PRO A 23 3.50 -1.15 -11.14
CA PRO A 23 3.84 -0.35 -12.32
C PRO A 23 2.63 0.03 -13.18
N GLN A 24 1.69 -0.90 -13.38
CA GLN A 24 0.49 -0.63 -14.19
C GLN A 24 -0.37 0.48 -13.57
N ILE A 25 -0.57 0.46 -12.26
CA ILE A 25 -1.34 1.50 -11.55
C ILE A 25 -0.63 2.86 -11.67
N MET A 26 0.71 2.90 -11.66
CA MET A 26 1.47 4.13 -11.87
C MET A 26 1.24 4.72 -13.26
N VAL A 27 1.21 3.87 -14.31
CA VAL A 27 0.91 4.31 -15.68
C VAL A 27 -0.52 4.87 -15.76
N ASP A 28 -1.50 4.15 -15.20
CA ASP A 28 -2.91 4.57 -15.24
C ASP A 28 -3.13 5.90 -14.50
N LEU A 29 -2.44 6.11 -13.37
CA LEU A 29 -2.47 7.37 -12.64
C LEU A 29 -1.83 8.52 -13.41
N GLN A 30 -0.72 8.28 -14.12
CA GLN A 30 -0.08 9.28 -14.97
C GLN A 30 -0.99 9.67 -16.14
N MET A 31 -1.70 8.71 -16.73
CA MET A 31 -2.68 8.99 -17.78
C MET A 31 -3.84 9.85 -17.25
N GLU A 32 -4.37 9.56 -16.07
CA GLU A 32 -5.44 10.35 -15.44
C GLU A 32 -4.99 11.80 -15.14
N GLN A 33 -3.72 11.98 -14.72
CA GLN A 33 -3.15 13.31 -14.48
C GLN A 33 -3.05 14.18 -15.74
N LEU A 34 -2.88 13.56 -16.91
CA LEU A 34 -2.79 14.28 -18.20
C LEU A 34 -4.16 14.72 -18.73
N MET A 35 -5.26 14.28 -18.11
CA MET A 35 -6.59 14.73 -18.50
C MET A 35 -6.79 16.21 -18.18
N PRO A 36 -7.54 16.99 -19.01
CA PRO A 36 -7.79 18.42 -18.75
C PRO A 36 -8.50 18.69 -17.41
N ASP A 37 -9.28 17.73 -16.92
CA ASP A 37 -10.00 17.76 -15.64
C ASP A 37 -9.84 16.39 -14.96
N PRO A 38 -8.78 16.18 -14.17
CA PRO A 38 -8.52 14.90 -13.52
C PRO A 38 -9.62 14.53 -12.53
N ASP A 39 -10.19 13.33 -12.68
CA ASP A 39 -11.21 12.83 -11.74
C ASP A 39 -10.58 12.29 -10.45
N LEU A 40 -10.74 13.02 -9.37
CA LEU A 40 -10.27 12.60 -8.03
C LEU A 40 -10.86 11.26 -7.57
N ARG A 41 -12.04 10.87 -8.05
CA ARG A 41 -12.64 9.58 -7.71
C ARG A 41 -11.94 8.44 -8.46
N ALA A 42 -11.61 8.67 -9.73
CA ALA A 42 -10.82 7.71 -10.51
C ALA A 42 -9.42 7.55 -9.90
N ILE A 43 -8.75 8.64 -9.56
CA ILE A 43 -7.45 8.64 -8.87
C ILE A 43 -7.54 7.89 -7.54
N ALA A 44 -8.53 8.18 -6.70
CA ALA A 44 -8.71 7.49 -5.42
C ALA A 44 -8.95 5.99 -5.58
N LYS A 45 -9.71 5.59 -6.61
CA LYS A 45 -9.95 4.19 -6.94
C LYS A 45 -8.66 3.47 -7.35
N LEU A 46 -7.83 4.08 -8.19
CA LEU A 46 -6.53 3.52 -8.58
C LEU A 46 -5.59 3.38 -7.38
N ILE A 47 -5.45 4.44 -6.58
CA ILE A 47 -4.61 4.42 -5.37
C ILE A 47 -5.08 3.33 -4.40
N SER A 48 -6.39 3.14 -4.24
CA SER A 48 -6.92 2.15 -3.30
C SER A 48 -6.58 0.71 -3.68
N GLN A 49 -6.21 0.43 -4.92
CA GLN A 49 -5.82 -0.89 -5.38
C GLN A 49 -4.36 -1.23 -5.07
N ASP A 50 -3.57 -0.25 -4.67
CA ASP A 50 -2.13 -0.40 -4.44
C ASP A 50 -1.74 -0.14 -2.98
N PRO A 51 -1.19 -1.14 -2.27
CA PRO A 51 -0.81 -0.98 -0.86
C PRO A 51 0.31 0.04 -0.66
N GLY A 52 1.23 0.20 -1.61
CA GLY A 52 2.32 1.17 -1.53
C GLY A 52 1.80 2.60 -1.58
N LEU A 53 0.97 2.91 -2.57
CA LEU A 53 0.34 4.23 -2.73
C LEU A 53 -0.65 4.53 -1.61
N SER A 54 -1.50 3.56 -1.25
CA SER A 54 -2.45 3.69 -0.14
C SER A 54 -1.75 3.97 1.18
N GLY A 55 -0.68 3.23 1.48
CA GLY A 55 0.12 3.43 2.69
C GLY A 55 0.79 4.81 2.71
N ALA A 56 1.35 5.25 1.59
CA ALA A 56 1.95 6.57 1.45
C ALA A 56 0.92 7.69 1.65
N LEU A 57 -0.25 7.58 1.03
CA LEU A 57 -1.33 8.55 1.14
C LEU A 57 -1.85 8.66 2.58
N LEU A 58 -2.15 7.51 3.22
CA LEU A 58 -2.64 7.46 4.60
C LEU A 58 -1.59 7.98 5.59
N LYS A 59 -0.31 7.71 5.36
CA LYS A 59 0.78 8.24 6.19
C LYS A 59 0.85 9.76 6.12
N ILE A 60 0.69 10.35 4.94
CA ILE A 60 0.73 11.80 4.75
C ILE A 60 -0.47 12.46 5.43
N VAL A 61 -1.70 12.01 5.16
CA VAL A 61 -2.90 12.63 5.72
C VAL A 61 -2.96 12.52 7.25
N ASN A 62 -2.43 11.44 7.81
CA ASN A 62 -2.36 11.23 9.27
C ASN A 62 -1.08 11.82 9.92
N SER A 63 -0.27 12.54 9.16
CA SER A 63 0.91 13.19 9.71
C SER A 63 0.51 14.35 10.65
N PRO A 64 1.36 14.70 11.62
CA PRO A 64 1.10 15.83 12.53
C PRO A 64 0.81 17.16 11.83
N HIS A 65 1.23 17.29 10.57
CA HIS A 65 1.00 18.50 9.76
C HIS A 65 -0.49 18.81 9.55
N PHE A 66 -1.34 17.77 9.44
CA PHE A 66 -2.78 17.95 9.25
C PHE A 66 -3.56 18.09 10.56
N ALA A 67 -2.93 17.76 11.71
CA ALA A 67 -3.52 17.91 13.05
C ALA A 67 -4.99 17.42 13.14
N LEU A 68 -5.30 16.30 12.50
CA LEU A 68 -6.65 15.75 12.46
C LEU A 68 -7.08 15.21 13.82
N PRO A 69 -8.34 15.42 14.24
CA PRO A 69 -8.84 14.95 15.52
C PRO A 69 -8.97 13.43 15.61
N SER A 70 -9.07 12.76 14.48
CA SER A 70 -9.16 11.30 14.37
C SER A 70 -8.35 10.79 13.18
N ARG A 71 -7.95 9.53 13.24
CA ARG A 71 -7.18 8.88 12.18
C ARG A 71 -8.06 8.63 10.96
N VAL A 72 -7.54 8.98 9.78
CA VAL A 72 -8.18 8.68 8.49
C VAL A 72 -7.72 7.31 8.03
N VAL A 73 -8.67 6.45 7.66
CA VAL A 73 -8.42 5.09 7.14
C VAL A 73 -8.99 4.89 5.73
N SER A 74 -9.89 5.78 5.30
CA SER A 74 -10.49 5.76 3.96
C SER A 74 -9.60 6.48 2.95
N ILE A 75 -9.24 5.81 1.85
CA ILE A 75 -8.46 6.40 0.77
C ILE A 75 -9.22 7.55 0.11
N MET A 76 -10.52 7.37 -0.13
CA MET A 76 -11.36 8.43 -0.70
C MET A 76 -11.40 9.67 0.20
N GLN A 77 -11.53 9.47 1.51
CA GLN A 77 -11.50 10.58 2.46
C GLN A 77 -10.13 11.27 2.45
N ALA A 78 -9.03 10.50 2.41
CA ALA A 78 -7.67 11.03 2.35
C ALA A 78 -7.44 11.87 1.09
N VAL A 79 -7.86 11.38 -0.09
CA VAL A 79 -7.76 12.12 -1.36
C VAL A 79 -8.54 13.44 -1.30
N ASN A 80 -9.76 13.42 -0.76
CA ASN A 80 -10.57 14.64 -0.63
C ASN A 80 -9.95 15.67 0.33
N LEU A 81 -9.34 15.21 1.44
CA LEU A 81 -8.67 16.10 2.41
C LEU A 81 -7.37 16.69 1.87
N LEU A 82 -6.59 15.90 1.14
CA LEU A 82 -5.29 16.32 0.58
C LEU A 82 -5.46 17.22 -0.65
N GLY A 83 -6.52 17.00 -1.42
CA GLY A 83 -6.76 17.70 -2.68
C GLY A 83 -5.89 17.22 -3.83
N CYS A 84 -6.26 17.66 -5.05
CA CYS A 84 -5.66 17.16 -6.29
C CYS A 84 -4.13 17.38 -6.34
N ASN A 85 -3.66 18.59 -6.05
CA ASN A 85 -2.24 18.94 -6.16
C ASN A 85 -1.34 18.10 -5.24
N THR A 86 -1.75 17.89 -3.99
CA THR A 86 -0.98 17.09 -3.03
C THR A 86 -0.93 15.61 -3.47
N VAL A 87 -2.05 15.08 -3.96
CA VAL A 87 -2.12 13.70 -4.46
C VAL A 87 -1.25 13.52 -5.70
N ILE A 88 -1.28 14.46 -6.65
CA ILE A 88 -0.42 14.47 -7.82
C ILE A 88 1.07 14.51 -7.41
N ASN A 89 1.44 15.38 -6.48
CA ASN A 89 2.81 15.45 -5.97
C ASN A 89 3.25 14.14 -5.30
N LEU A 90 2.34 13.46 -4.59
CA LEU A 90 2.61 12.13 -4.03
C LEU A 90 2.91 11.10 -5.12
N ILE A 91 2.07 11.03 -6.17
CA ILE A 91 2.25 10.09 -7.28
C ILE A 91 3.58 10.33 -7.97
N ASN A 92 3.91 11.61 -8.25
CA ASN A 92 5.18 11.98 -8.85
C ASN A 92 6.39 11.62 -7.97
N ALA A 93 6.30 11.84 -6.65
CA ALA A 93 7.36 11.45 -5.71
C ALA A 93 7.58 9.93 -5.65
N GLN A 94 6.54 9.13 -5.85
CA GLN A 94 6.67 7.66 -5.93
C GLN A 94 7.26 7.23 -7.27
N SER A 95 6.93 7.90 -8.38
CA SER A 95 7.50 7.64 -9.70
C SER A 95 9.03 7.83 -9.74
N ILE A 96 9.55 8.81 -8.99
CA ILE A 96 11.00 9.13 -8.95
C ILE A 96 11.79 8.10 -8.12
N ARG A 97 11.15 7.30 -7.27
CA ARG A 97 11.84 6.37 -6.33
C ARG A 97 12.52 5.17 -6.96
N GLY A 98 12.43 5.02 -8.25
CA GLY A 98 13.22 4.07 -9.01
C GLY A 98 12.39 3.06 -9.77
N GLU A 99 12.85 2.74 -10.95
CA GLU A 99 12.36 1.65 -11.76
C GLU A 99 12.74 0.34 -11.07
N MET A 100 11.74 -0.52 -10.84
CA MET A 100 11.97 -1.90 -10.45
C MET A 100 12.45 -2.66 -11.68
N ASN A 101 13.40 -3.57 -11.50
CA ASN A 101 13.75 -4.49 -12.57
C ASN A 101 12.62 -5.52 -12.79
N ASP A 102 12.56 -6.09 -13.99
CA ASP A 102 11.52 -7.04 -14.40
C ASP A 102 11.37 -8.22 -13.43
N GLN A 103 12.48 -8.71 -12.89
CA GLN A 103 12.46 -9.81 -11.92
C GLN A 103 11.74 -9.43 -10.62
N THR A 104 11.96 -8.23 -10.12
CA THR A 104 11.29 -7.72 -8.93
C THR A 104 9.79 -7.53 -9.19
N ILE A 105 9.41 -7.05 -10.37
CA ILE A 105 8.00 -6.90 -10.76
C ILE A 105 7.31 -8.26 -10.77
N VAL A 106 7.89 -9.27 -11.42
CA VAL A 106 7.34 -10.63 -11.48
C VAL A 106 7.18 -11.21 -10.07
N THR A 107 8.19 -11.03 -9.22
CA THR A 107 8.17 -11.50 -7.83
C THR A 107 7.04 -10.88 -7.02
N LEU A 108 6.78 -9.58 -7.21
CA LEU A 108 5.78 -8.83 -6.45
C LEU A 108 4.35 -8.90 -7.05
N ASN A 109 4.16 -9.40 -8.28
CA ASN A 109 2.83 -9.51 -8.88
C ASN A 109 1.86 -10.25 -7.96
N ARG A 110 2.25 -11.40 -7.44
CA ARG A 110 1.42 -12.18 -6.52
C ARG A 110 1.10 -11.43 -5.22
N PHE A 111 2.03 -10.63 -4.73
CA PHE A 111 1.80 -9.78 -3.55
C PHE A 111 0.69 -8.75 -3.83
N TRP A 112 0.76 -8.02 -4.94
CA TRP A 112 -0.25 -7.00 -5.29
C TRP A 112 -1.63 -7.62 -5.52
N ASP A 113 -1.71 -8.70 -6.30
CA ASP A 113 -2.97 -9.40 -6.57
C ASP A 113 -3.60 -9.91 -5.28
N THR A 114 -2.83 -10.56 -4.42
CA THR A 114 -3.31 -11.08 -3.14
C THR A 114 -3.76 -9.95 -2.21
N ALA A 115 -3.03 -8.84 -2.15
CA ALA A 115 -3.40 -7.69 -1.32
C ALA A 115 -4.77 -7.14 -1.72
N GLN A 116 -5.03 -7.02 -3.02
CA GLN A 116 -6.31 -6.54 -3.54
C GLN A 116 -7.46 -7.53 -3.27
N ASP A 117 -7.25 -8.82 -3.53
CA ASP A 117 -8.27 -9.87 -3.33
C ASP A 117 -8.69 -9.97 -1.86
N VAL A 118 -7.72 -9.94 -0.94
CA VAL A 118 -8.00 -10.00 0.50
C VAL A 118 -8.70 -8.72 0.96
N ALA A 119 -8.30 -7.54 0.46
CA ALA A 119 -8.96 -6.27 0.77
C ALA A 119 -10.44 -6.28 0.37
N LEU A 120 -10.76 -6.72 -0.85
CA LEU A 120 -12.14 -6.83 -1.34
C LEU A 120 -12.94 -7.87 -0.57
N THR A 121 -12.32 -8.96 -0.17
CA THR A 121 -12.94 -10.01 0.66
C THR A 121 -13.28 -9.46 2.05
N CYS A 122 -12.35 -8.78 2.70
CA CYS A 122 -12.56 -8.13 4.00
C CYS A 122 -13.68 -7.08 3.94
N LEU A 123 -13.69 -6.23 2.91
CA LEU A 123 -14.75 -5.24 2.69
C LEU A 123 -16.12 -5.89 2.54
N THR A 124 -16.19 -6.96 1.73
CA THR A 124 -17.45 -7.68 1.46
C THR A 124 -17.97 -8.35 2.72
N LEU A 125 -17.09 -8.99 3.49
CA LEU A 125 -17.43 -9.60 4.77
C LEU A 125 -17.90 -8.56 5.77
N ALA A 126 -17.16 -7.44 5.94
CA ALA A 126 -17.54 -6.35 6.84
C ALA A 126 -18.96 -5.86 6.56
N LYS A 127 -19.29 -5.59 5.29
CA LYS A 127 -20.63 -5.16 4.88
C LYS A 127 -21.71 -6.21 5.20
N ARG A 128 -21.40 -7.50 5.02
CA ARG A 128 -22.37 -8.58 5.29
C ARG A 128 -22.67 -8.75 6.77
N ILE A 129 -21.70 -8.55 7.65
CA ILE A 129 -21.87 -8.69 9.11
C ILE A 129 -22.23 -7.36 9.79
N GLY A 130 -22.36 -6.25 9.03
CA GLY A 130 -22.68 -4.93 9.57
C GLY A 130 -21.53 -4.29 10.37
N TYR A 131 -20.27 -4.63 10.06
CA TYR A 131 -19.11 -3.99 10.67
C TYR A 131 -18.87 -2.62 10.04
N GLU A 132 -18.82 -1.57 10.84
CA GLU A 132 -18.55 -0.19 10.43
C GLU A 132 -17.39 0.41 11.24
N PRO A 133 -16.48 1.17 10.62
CA PRO A 133 -16.47 1.51 9.20
C PRO A 133 -15.84 0.39 8.31
N ALA A 134 -16.53 0.03 7.23
CA ALA A 134 -16.08 -1.03 6.33
C ALA A 134 -14.71 -0.74 5.64
N ASP A 135 -14.33 0.53 5.53
CA ASP A 135 -13.02 0.97 5.00
C ASP A 135 -11.84 0.51 5.87
N GLU A 136 -12.03 0.33 7.19
CA GLU A 136 -10.99 -0.25 8.06
C GLU A 136 -10.73 -1.72 7.71
N ALA A 137 -11.78 -2.48 7.46
CA ALA A 137 -11.65 -3.88 7.06
C ALA A 137 -10.97 -4.00 5.69
N TYR A 138 -11.29 -3.10 4.74
CA TYR A 138 -10.59 -3.01 3.47
C TYR A 138 -9.10 -2.73 3.65
N ALA A 139 -8.75 -1.72 4.45
CA ALA A 139 -7.37 -1.35 4.73
C ALA A 139 -6.60 -2.48 5.41
N LEU A 140 -7.21 -3.18 6.38
CA LEU A 140 -6.62 -4.35 7.02
C LEU A 140 -6.24 -5.43 5.99
N GLY A 141 -7.17 -5.76 5.07
CA GLY A 141 -6.92 -6.72 4.01
C GLY A 141 -5.83 -6.24 3.03
N LEU A 142 -5.82 -4.96 2.67
CA LEU A 142 -4.83 -4.39 1.75
C LEU A 142 -3.40 -4.45 2.31
N PHE A 143 -3.25 -4.22 3.61
CA PHE A 143 -1.94 -4.15 4.26
C PHE A 143 -1.48 -5.44 4.94
N HIS A 144 -2.28 -6.51 4.91
CA HIS A 144 -2.02 -7.71 5.71
C HIS A 144 -0.62 -8.33 5.49
N ASN A 145 -0.07 -8.22 4.27
CA ASN A 145 1.24 -8.75 3.87
C ASN A 145 2.23 -7.66 3.44
N CYS A 146 2.02 -6.38 3.82
CA CYS A 146 2.89 -5.27 3.38
C CYS A 146 4.35 -5.37 3.86
N GLY A 147 4.65 -6.28 4.78
CA GLY A 147 6.02 -6.61 5.18
C GLY A 147 6.80 -7.42 4.14
N ILE A 148 6.13 -8.18 3.25
CA ILE A 148 6.81 -9.01 2.23
C ILE A 148 7.79 -8.19 1.36
N PRO A 149 7.42 -7.06 0.75
CA PRO A 149 8.34 -6.23 -0.03
C PRO A 149 9.52 -5.70 0.80
N LEU A 150 9.33 -5.46 2.09
CA LEU A 150 10.40 -5.01 2.99
C LEU A 150 11.38 -6.13 3.30
N MET A 151 10.88 -7.35 3.49
CA MET A 151 11.70 -8.55 3.69
C MET A 151 12.53 -8.86 2.44
N LEU A 152 11.95 -8.78 1.24
CA LEU A 152 12.66 -8.93 -0.03
C LEU A 152 13.83 -7.95 -0.18
N LYS A 153 13.64 -6.71 0.27
CA LYS A 153 14.70 -5.70 0.21
C LYS A 153 15.85 -5.98 1.19
N ARG A 154 15.53 -6.59 2.35
CA ARG A 154 16.49 -6.86 3.42
C ARG A 154 17.21 -8.18 3.28
N PHE A 155 16.54 -9.20 2.78
CA PHE A 155 17.03 -10.59 2.67
C PHE A 155 16.97 -11.04 1.21
N PRO A 156 18.12 -11.12 0.50
CA PRO A 156 18.14 -11.47 -0.92
C PRO A 156 17.48 -12.83 -1.24
N ASP A 157 17.58 -13.80 -0.33
CA ASP A 157 17.03 -15.14 -0.50
C ASP A 157 15.61 -15.30 0.07
N TYR A 158 14.94 -14.20 0.42
CA TYR A 158 13.63 -14.25 1.08
C TYR A 158 12.57 -15.01 0.28
N MET A 159 12.61 -14.98 -1.06
CA MET A 159 11.65 -15.72 -1.87
C MET A 159 11.74 -17.23 -1.64
N SER A 160 12.94 -17.77 -1.54
CA SER A 160 13.14 -19.20 -1.23
C SER A 160 12.61 -19.55 0.16
N VAL A 161 12.80 -18.65 1.14
CA VAL A 161 12.25 -18.84 2.48
C VAL A 161 10.72 -18.80 2.46
N LEU A 162 10.14 -17.90 1.69
CA LEU A 162 8.70 -17.78 1.57
C LEU A 162 8.08 -19.00 0.85
N GLU A 163 8.74 -19.51 -0.19
CA GLU A 163 8.33 -20.76 -0.87
C GLU A 163 8.38 -21.96 0.09
N GLU A 164 9.45 -22.11 0.89
CA GLU A 164 9.54 -23.12 1.94
C GLU A 164 8.41 -22.94 2.97
N ALA A 165 8.18 -21.72 3.43
CA ALA A 165 7.12 -21.41 4.39
C ALA A 165 5.72 -21.76 3.86
N TYR A 166 5.44 -21.54 2.59
CA TYR A 166 4.17 -21.94 1.98
C TYR A 166 4.08 -23.47 1.78
N ALA A 167 5.19 -24.14 1.49
CA ALA A 167 5.22 -25.60 1.36
C ALA A 167 5.02 -26.30 2.72
N ASP A 168 5.57 -25.74 3.79
CA ASP A 168 5.47 -26.25 5.16
C ASP A 168 4.16 -25.83 5.86
N ALA A 169 3.42 -24.86 5.30
CA ALA A 169 2.23 -24.32 5.94
C ALA A 169 1.12 -25.38 6.07
N GLY A 170 0.56 -25.49 7.26
CA GLY A 170 -0.50 -26.46 7.59
C GLY A 170 -1.09 -26.17 8.96
N ASP A 171 -1.80 -27.15 9.51
CA ASP A 171 -2.50 -26.99 10.80
C ASP A 171 -1.56 -26.70 11.98
N GLU A 172 -0.32 -27.21 11.92
CA GLU A 172 0.67 -27.09 13.00
C GLU A 172 1.78 -26.06 12.72
N CYS A 173 1.93 -25.59 11.48
CA CYS A 173 2.98 -24.65 11.08
C CYS A 173 2.41 -23.49 10.25
N ARG A 174 2.52 -22.27 10.77
CA ARG A 174 2.14 -21.07 10.05
C ARG A 174 3.32 -20.57 9.21
N ILE A 175 3.06 -19.82 8.16
CA ILE A 175 4.07 -19.19 7.30
C ILE A 175 5.10 -18.42 8.15
N VAL A 176 4.61 -17.60 9.09
CA VAL A 176 5.47 -16.79 9.98
C VAL A 176 6.36 -17.62 10.90
N ASP A 177 5.99 -18.87 11.23
CA ASP A 177 6.80 -19.75 12.09
C ASP A 177 8.06 -20.24 11.33
N THR A 178 7.92 -20.57 10.04
CA THR A 178 9.07 -20.91 9.17
C THR A 178 9.98 -19.72 8.95
N GLU A 179 9.43 -18.54 8.68
CA GLU A 179 10.21 -17.29 8.56
C GLU A 179 10.99 -17.00 9.86
N ASN A 180 10.35 -17.07 11.02
CA ASN A 180 10.99 -16.86 12.31
C ASN A 180 12.12 -17.87 12.56
N ARG A 181 11.92 -19.12 12.16
CA ARG A 181 12.93 -20.19 12.30
C ARG A 181 14.18 -19.88 11.47
N ILE A 182 14.02 -19.40 10.25
CA ILE A 182 15.12 -19.20 9.30
C ILE A 182 15.75 -17.81 9.46
N LEU A 183 14.93 -16.75 9.60
CA LEU A 183 15.37 -15.37 9.55
C LEU A 183 15.41 -14.66 10.92
N ASN A 184 14.89 -15.31 11.97
CA ASN A 184 14.70 -14.73 13.31
C ASN A 184 13.82 -13.46 13.28
N THR A 185 12.94 -13.34 12.30
CA THR A 185 11.93 -12.30 12.08
C THR A 185 10.93 -12.78 11.02
N ASN A 186 9.86 -12.03 10.80
CA ASN A 186 8.86 -12.36 9.77
C ASN A 186 8.24 -11.10 9.15
N HIS A 187 7.41 -11.27 8.12
CA HIS A 187 6.78 -10.16 7.39
C HIS A 187 5.63 -9.47 8.15
N ALA A 188 5.15 -10.03 9.25
CA ALA A 188 4.03 -9.51 10.03
C ALA A 188 4.47 -8.66 11.26
N VAL A 189 5.79 -8.48 11.48
CA VAL A 189 6.37 -7.73 12.63
C VAL A 189 6.79 -6.33 12.25
#